data_1642869a36579a958c01765430bbae29
#
_entry.id   1642869a36579a958c01765430bbae29
#
_cell.length_a   1.000
_cell.length_b   1.000
_cell.length_c   1.000
_cell.angle_alpha   90.00
_cell.angle_beta   90.00
_cell.angle_gamma   90.00
#
_symmetry.space_group_name_H-M   'P 1'
#
loop_
_entity.id
_entity.type
_entity.pdbx_description
1 polymer ?
#
loop_
_entity_poly.entity_id
_entity_poly.type
_entity_poly.pdbx_seq_one_letter_code
_entity_poly.pdbx_strand_id
1 'polypeptide(L)'
;MRIVAGRFKGRRLHAPSGSKMRPTLDRVRESIFNVILHGLKNWEGSLNHASVIDVFAGTGSFGLETLSRGAAHATFIDNSPASLAITKKNAEHLGIWRNITLLKLDATQLSPPPLAAKAPCSLAFLDAPYNMKLTQPALANLERQGWLANNALVVVEIAAKENLSFSSNFSALEERTYGPTKVVFLNYDT
;
A
#
# COMPACT_ATOMS: atom_id res chain seq x y z
N MET A 1 1.86 16.70 -1.08
CA MET A 1 2.08 15.39 -0.47
C MET A 1 3.50 15.32 0.05
N ARG A 2 3.75 14.69 1.20
CA ARG A 2 5.06 14.57 1.85
C ARG A 2 5.13 13.27 2.65
N ILE A 3 6.34 12.82 2.96
CA ILE A 3 6.58 11.76 3.94
C ILE A 3 6.25 12.28 5.34
N VAL A 4 5.48 11.52 6.11
CA VAL A 4 4.90 11.99 7.40
C VAL A 4 5.80 11.64 8.57
N ALA A 5 6.47 10.48 8.51
CA ALA A 5 7.36 10.04 9.60
C ALA A 5 8.57 9.23 9.11
N GLY A 6 9.41 8.76 10.03
CA GLY A 6 10.60 8.00 9.74
C GLY A 6 11.78 8.85 9.25
N ARG A 7 12.79 8.19 8.67
CA ARG A 7 14.07 8.83 8.28
C ARG A 7 13.94 9.94 7.22
N PHE A 8 12.85 9.96 6.46
CA PHE A 8 12.60 10.97 5.43
C PHE A 8 11.48 11.95 5.79
N LYS A 9 11.08 12.03 7.07
CA LYS A 9 10.02 12.93 7.54
C LYS A 9 10.15 14.34 6.95
N GLY A 10 9.04 14.87 6.42
CA GLY A 10 8.95 16.21 5.84
C GLY A 10 9.38 16.31 4.38
N ARG A 11 10.07 15.32 3.81
CA ARG A 11 10.46 15.33 2.39
C ARG A 11 9.21 15.36 1.51
N ARG A 12 9.20 16.28 0.54
CA ARG A 12 8.12 16.40 -0.43
C ARG A 12 8.19 15.30 -1.48
N LEU A 13 7.01 14.79 -1.86
CA LEU A 13 6.85 13.86 -2.97
C LEU A 13 6.29 14.60 -4.18
N HIS A 14 6.82 14.28 -5.35
CA HIS A 14 6.25 14.70 -6.63
C HIS A 14 4.87 14.06 -6.82
N ALA A 15 3.97 14.81 -7.44
CA ALA A 15 2.62 14.37 -7.78
C ALA A 15 2.31 14.84 -9.21
N PRO A 16 1.29 14.27 -9.88
CA PRO A 16 0.88 14.71 -11.21
C PRO A 16 0.56 16.20 -11.23
N SER A 17 0.85 16.86 -12.37
CA SER A 17 0.50 18.26 -12.58
C SER A 17 -1.03 18.45 -12.41
N GLY A 18 -1.44 19.45 -11.64
CA GLY A 18 -2.86 19.73 -11.37
C GLY A 18 -3.45 18.95 -10.17
N SER A 19 -2.73 18.00 -9.58
CA SER A 19 -3.17 17.41 -8.32
C SER A 19 -3.04 18.45 -7.21
N LYS A 20 -4.17 18.90 -6.67
CA LYS A 20 -4.18 19.77 -5.48
C LYS A 20 -3.56 19.00 -4.31
N MET A 21 -2.52 19.59 -3.69
CA MET A 21 -2.04 19.09 -2.39
C MET A 21 -3.22 19.09 -1.41
N ARG A 22 -3.65 17.91 -1.00
CA ARG A 22 -4.70 17.75 0.00
C ARG A 22 -4.07 17.39 1.34
N PRO A 23 -3.98 18.34 2.29
CA PRO A 23 -3.48 18.06 3.65
C PRO A 23 -4.25 16.91 4.32
N THR A 24 -5.50 16.68 3.91
CA THR A 24 -6.35 15.58 4.37
C THR A 24 -5.72 14.21 4.05
N LEU A 25 -5.14 14.04 2.85
CA LEU A 25 -4.50 12.77 2.47
C LEU A 25 -3.26 12.46 3.34
N ASP A 26 -2.45 13.48 3.67
CA ASP A 26 -1.30 13.28 4.57
C ASP A 26 -1.77 12.88 5.97
N ARG A 27 -2.88 13.46 6.49
CA ARG A 27 -3.45 13.12 7.80
C ARG A 27 -4.06 11.71 7.81
N VAL A 28 -4.77 11.31 6.76
CA VAL A 28 -5.34 9.96 6.65
C VAL A 28 -4.21 8.93 6.64
N ARG A 29 -3.17 9.16 5.82
CA ARG A 29 -2.00 8.27 5.79
C ARG A 29 -1.29 8.20 7.15
N GLU A 30 -1.10 9.32 7.84
CA GLU A 30 -0.56 9.34 9.20
C GLU A 30 -1.41 8.51 10.15
N SER A 31 -2.73 8.66 10.10
CA SER A 31 -3.66 7.89 10.93
C SER A 31 -3.59 6.40 10.63
N ILE A 32 -3.51 5.98 9.36
CA ILE A 32 -3.33 4.57 8.95
C ILE A 32 -2.06 4.00 9.60
N PHE A 33 -0.93 4.69 9.48
CA PHE A 33 0.32 4.23 10.08
C PHE A 33 0.30 4.23 11.61
N ASN A 34 -0.43 5.13 12.25
CA ASN A 34 -0.62 5.10 13.70
C ASN A 34 -1.43 3.88 14.13
N VAL A 35 -2.46 3.49 13.37
CA VAL A 35 -3.20 2.24 13.60
C VAL A 35 -2.29 1.03 13.46
N ILE A 36 -1.49 0.95 12.38
CA ILE A 36 -0.54 -0.15 12.14
C ILE A 36 0.46 -0.28 13.30
N LEU A 37 0.99 0.84 13.80
CA LEU A 37 2.05 0.82 14.81
C LEU A 37 1.55 0.64 16.25
N HIS A 38 0.32 1.04 16.55
CA HIS A 38 -0.16 1.17 17.94
C HIS A 38 -1.60 0.70 18.15
N GLY A 39 -2.36 0.44 17.08
CA GLY A 39 -3.80 0.21 17.16
C GLY A 39 -4.25 -1.24 16.95
N LEU A 40 -3.46 -2.05 16.30
CA LEU A 40 -3.83 -3.43 15.94
C LEU A 40 -3.41 -4.41 17.03
N LYS A 41 -4.37 -4.82 17.86
CA LYS A 41 -4.10 -5.70 19.01
C LYS A 41 -3.76 -7.14 18.64
N ASN A 42 -4.24 -7.61 17.49
CA ASN A 42 -4.13 -9.01 17.05
C ASN A 42 -3.22 -9.17 15.83
N TRP A 43 -2.34 -8.20 15.57
CA TRP A 43 -1.32 -8.30 14.53
C TRP A 43 0.07 -8.14 15.16
N GLU A 44 0.87 -9.19 15.08
CA GLU A 44 2.21 -9.26 15.67
C GLU A 44 3.32 -8.87 14.68
N GLY A 45 2.96 -8.41 13.48
CA GLY A 45 3.91 -8.01 12.45
C GLY A 45 4.64 -6.69 12.77
N SER A 46 5.65 -6.41 11.97
CA SER A 46 6.49 -5.21 12.12
C SER A 46 6.72 -4.53 10.77
N LEU A 47 6.79 -3.21 10.77
CA LEU A 47 7.26 -2.47 9.59
C LEU A 47 8.77 -2.61 9.39
N ASN A 48 9.51 -2.86 10.47
CA ASN A 48 10.96 -2.99 10.38
C ASN A 48 11.34 -4.25 9.60
N HIS A 49 12.16 -4.07 8.59
CA HIS A 49 12.58 -5.11 7.64
C HIS A 49 11.45 -5.73 6.80
N ALA A 50 10.24 -5.18 6.82
CA ALA A 50 9.11 -5.67 6.04
C ALA A 50 9.41 -5.65 4.53
N SER A 51 8.91 -6.66 3.81
CA SER A 51 8.67 -6.60 2.37
C SER A 51 7.25 -6.13 2.15
N VAL A 52 7.10 -5.08 1.35
CA VAL A 52 5.83 -4.34 1.19
C VAL A 52 5.41 -4.36 -0.27
N ILE A 53 4.11 -4.46 -0.51
CA ILE A 53 3.51 -4.23 -1.84
C ILE A 53 2.51 -3.07 -1.77
N ASP A 54 2.66 -2.10 -2.68
CA ASP A 54 1.79 -0.93 -2.86
C ASP A 54 1.06 -1.09 -4.20
N VAL A 55 -0.20 -1.46 -4.13
CA VAL A 55 -1.04 -1.80 -5.29
C VAL A 55 -1.91 -0.61 -5.65
N PHE A 56 -1.98 -0.26 -6.92
CA PHE A 56 -2.48 1.01 -7.45
C PHE A 56 -1.63 2.18 -6.93
N ALA A 57 -0.33 2.01 -7.03
CA ALA A 57 0.68 2.79 -6.31
C ALA A 57 0.65 4.30 -6.57
N GLY A 58 0.21 4.75 -7.74
CA GLY A 58 0.10 6.16 -8.09
C GLY A 58 1.42 6.90 -7.91
N THR A 59 1.54 7.70 -6.84
CA THR A 59 2.77 8.42 -6.49
C THR A 59 3.75 7.61 -5.63
N GLY A 60 3.37 6.40 -5.22
CA GLY A 60 4.12 5.52 -4.33
C GLY A 60 4.06 5.95 -2.86
N SER A 61 3.05 6.71 -2.46
CA SER A 61 3.06 7.38 -1.16
C SER A 61 3.03 6.43 0.04
N PHE A 62 2.34 5.29 -0.05
CA PHE A 62 2.28 4.30 1.02
C PHE A 62 3.57 3.48 1.10
N GLY A 63 4.03 2.92 0.00
CA GLY A 63 5.27 2.15 -0.03
C GLY A 63 6.50 2.98 0.34
N LEU A 64 6.59 4.24 -0.11
CA LEU A 64 7.69 5.13 0.27
C LEU A 64 7.64 5.55 1.74
N GLU A 65 6.46 5.71 2.31
CA GLU A 65 6.27 5.97 3.74
C GLU A 65 6.73 4.76 4.57
N THR A 66 6.40 3.51 4.14
CA THR A 66 6.87 2.30 4.84
C THR A 66 8.39 2.17 4.80
N LEU A 67 9.03 2.45 3.66
CA LEU A 67 10.49 2.50 3.55
C LEU A 67 11.10 3.56 4.48
N SER A 68 10.44 4.71 4.63
CA SER A 68 10.86 5.75 5.57
C SER A 68 10.81 5.28 7.03
N ARG A 69 9.89 4.37 7.34
CA ARG A 69 9.67 3.80 8.68
C ARG A 69 10.42 2.49 8.96
N GLY A 70 11.29 2.05 8.05
CA GLY A 70 12.19 0.92 8.29
C GLY A 70 11.92 -0.34 7.48
N ALA A 71 10.95 -0.35 6.57
CA ALA A 71 10.76 -1.46 5.64
C ALA A 71 12.03 -1.68 4.79
N ALA A 72 12.32 -2.93 4.46
CA ALA A 72 13.50 -3.30 3.70
C ALA A 72 13.30 -3.08 2.19
N HIS A 73 12.11 -3.36 1.70
CA HIS A 73 11.78 -3.32 0.28
C HIS A 73 10.32 -2.94 0.05
N ALA A 74 10.05 -2.21 -1.03
CA ALA A 74 8.70 -1.94 -1.49
C ALA A 74 8.54 -2.23 -2.98
N THR A 75 7.56 -3.04 -3.33
CA THR A 75 7.14 -3.31 -4.70
C THR A 75 5.91 -2.48 -5.02
N PHE A 76 5.97 -1.74 -6.11
CA PHE A 76 4.89 -0.86 -6.56
C PHE A 76 4.27 -1.44 -7.84
N ILE A 77 2.97 -1.64 -7.81
CA ILE A 77 2.17 -2.10 -8.95
C ILE A 77 1.24 -0.98 -9.39
N ASP A 78 1.31 -0.62 -10.65
CA ASP A 78 0.38 0.30 -11.30
C ASP A 78 0.31 -0.02 -12.80
N ASN A 79 -0.86 0.12 -13.42
CA ASN A 79 -1.00 -0.07 -14.86
C ASN A 79 -0.58 1.17 -15.67
N SER A 80 -0.44 2.34 -15.01
CA SER A 80 -0.03 3.61 -15.60
C SER A 80 1.50 3.78 -15.58
N PRO A 81 2.17 3.82 -16.75
CA PRO A 81 3.59 4.16 -16.80
C PRO A 81 3.92 5.53 -16.22
N ALA A 82 2.99 6.48 -16.30
CA ALA A 82 3.16 7.82 -15.75
C ALA A 82 3.19 7.79 -14.21
N SER A 83 2.32 6.99 -13.58
CA SER A 83 2.34 6.76 -12.13
C SER A 83 3.68 6.17 -11.68
N LEU A 84 4.12 5.11 -12.34
CA LEU A 84 5.40 4.45 -12.01
C LEU A 84 6.61 5.37 -12.22
N ALA A 85 6.59 6.23 -13.24
CA ALA A 85 7.62 7.24 -13.45
C ALA A 85 7.68 8.26 -12.29
N ILE A 86 6.52 8.67 -11.75
CA ILE A 86 6.45 9.54 -10.58
C ILE A 86 6.97 8.81 -9.34
N THR A 87 6.56 7.57 -9.11
CA THR A 87 7.05 6.74 -8.00
C THR A 87 8.58 6.58 -8.06
N LYS A 88 9.13 6.30 -9.26
CA LYS A 88 10.58 6.22 -9.51
C LYS A 88 11.28 7.52 -9.12
N LYS A 89 10.78 8.66 -9.63
CA LYS A 89 11.33 9.99 -9.33
C LYS A 89 11.32 10.29 -7.83
N ASN A 90 10.25 9.88 -7.14
CA ASN A 90 10.14 10.04 -5.69
C ASN A 90 11.17 9.19 -4.95
N ALA A 91 11.37 7.92 -5.34
CA ALA A 91 12.35 7.03 -4.74
C ALA A 91 13.80 7.53 -4.99
N GLU A 92 14.10 8.04 -6.18
CA GLU A 92 15.38 8.67 -6.51
C GLU A 92 15.63 9.93 -5.67
N HIS A 93 14.60 10.80 -5.54
CA HIS A 93 14.68 12.00 -4.69
C HIS A 93 14.94 11.68 -3.21
N LEU A 94 14.44 10.54 -2.74
CA LEU A 94 14.70 10.06 -1.38
C LEU A 94 16.01 9.26 -1.24
N GLY A 95 16.69 8.93 -2.34
CA GLY A 95 17.92 8.14 -2.34
C GLY A 95 17.72 6.65 -2.07
N ILE A 96 16.51 6.11 -2.32
CA ILE A 96 16.12 4.72 -2.00
C ILE A 96 15.72 3.89 -3.22
N TRP A 97 16.15 4.28 -4.41
CA TRP A 97 15.79 3.59 -5.64
C TRP A 97 16.23 2.10 -5.67
N ARG A 98 17.24 1.71 -4.88
CA ARG A 98 17.70 0.31 -4.74
C ARG A 98 16.79 -0.56 -3.86
N ASN A 99 15.90 0.07 -3.09
CA ASN A 99 14.98 -0.60 -2.18
C ASN A 99 13.58 -0.76 -2.78
N ILE A 100 13.43 -0.51 -4.09
CA ILE A 100 12.14 -0.58 -4.74
C ILE A 100 12.15 -1.49 -5.96
N THR A 101 10.97 -2.05 -6.27
CA THR A 101 10.66 -2.69 -7.54
C THR A 101 9.43 -2.02 -8.14
N LEU A 102 9.46 -1.69 -9.41
CA LEU A 102 8.34 -1.08 -10.15
C LEU A 102 7.84 -2.08 -11.18
N LEU A 103 6.57 -2.42 -11.11
CA LEU A 103 5.94 -3.39 -12.00
C LEU A 103 4.73 -2.76 -12.70
N LYS A 104 4.81 -2.66 -14.03
CA LYS A 104 3.65 -2.24 -14.84
C LYS A 104 2.75 -3.45 -15.04
N LEU A 105 1.78 -3.63 -14.14
CA LEU A 105 0.85 -4.74 -14.15
C LEU A 105 -0.57 -4.25 -13.88
N ASP A 106 -1.55 -5.01 -14.37
CA ASP A 106 -2.94 -4.90 -13.93
C ASP A 106 -3.13 -5.73 -12.66
N ALA A 107 -3.44 -5.05 -11.56
CA ALA A 107 -3.62 -5.69 -10.25
C ALA A 107 -4.77 -6.70 -10.23
N THR A 108 -5.73 -6.59 -11.15
CA THR A 108 -6.85 -7.53 -11.27
C THR A 108 -6.49 -8.81 -12.02
N GLN A 109 -5.29 -8.89 -12.60
CA GLN A 109 -4.81 -10.03 -13.41
C GLN A 109 -3.34 -10.35 -13.12
N LEU A 110 -2.97 -10.41 -11.84
CA LEU A 110 -1.60 -10.73 -11.45
C LEU A 110 -1.23 -12.16 -11.79
N SER A 111 0.03 -12.35 -12.20
CA SER A 111 0.74 -13.64 -12.23
C SER A 111 1.50 -13.83 -10.90
N PRO A 112 2.10 -15.01 -10.67
CA PRO A 112 3.02 -15.21 -9.54
C PRO A 112 4.12 -14.13 -9.51
N PRO A 113 4.56 -13.70 -8.32
CA PRO A 113 5.51 -12.61 -8.18
C PRO A 113 6.88 -12.96 -8.78
N PRO A 114 7.49 -12.04 -9.53
CA PRO A 114 8.88 -12.22 -9.96
C PRO A 114 9.83 -12.08 -8.75
N LEU A 115 11.01 -12.69 -8.81
CA LEU A 115 12.01 -12.64 -7.73
C LEU A 115 12.34 -11.21 -7.28
N ALA A 116 12.32 -10.26 -8.20
CA ALA A 116 12.58 -8.85 -7.89
C ALA A 116 11.54 -8.23 -6.96
N ALA A 117 10.32 -8.76 -6.90
CA ALA A 117 9.25 -8.25 -6.04
C ALA A 117 9.50 -8.50 -4.55
N LYS A 118 10.46 -9.39 -4.22
CA LYS A 118 10.74 -9.78 -2.82
C LYS A 118 9.49 -10.27 -2.07
N ALA A 119 8.57 -10.89 -2.81
CA ALA A 119 7.42 -11.58 -2.25
C ALA A 119 7.82 -12.94 -1.66
N PRO A 120 7.02 -13.53 -0.74
CA PRO A 120 5.75 -12.98 -0.29
C PRO A 120 5.92 -11.77 0.64
N CYS A 121 4.98 -10.81 0.54
CA CYS A 121 5.02 -9.55 1.26
C CYS A 121 4.26 -9.65 2.60
N SER A 122 4.85 -9.12 3.66
CA SER A 122 4.22 -9.06 4.99
C SER A 122 3.26 -7.88 5.18
N LEU A 123 3.26 -6.94 4.24
CA LEU A 123 2.38 -5.77 4.25
C LEU A 123 1.94 -5.42 2.83
N ALA A 124 0.64 -5.23 2.64
CA ALA A 124 0.07 -4.80 1.37
C ALA A 124 -0.82 -3.56 1.57
N PHE A 125 -0.74 -2.63 0.62
CA PHE A 125 -1.68 -1.50 0.49
C PHE A 125 -2.43 -1.61 -0.82
N LEU A 126 -3.76 -1.43 -0.76
CA LEU A 126 -4.65 -1.38 -1.91
C LEU A 126 -5.47 -0.09 -1.85
N ASP A 127 -5.13 0.88 -2.71
CA ASP A 127 -5.85 2.16 -2.86
C ASP A 127 -6.34 2.30 -4.31
N ALA A 128 -7.34 1.48 -4.65
CA ALA A 128 -7.92 1.48 -5.99
C ALA A 128 -8.80 2.72 -6.24
N PRO A 129 -8.89 3.21 -7.49
CA PRO A 129 -9.87 4.22 -7.85
C PRO A 129 -11.30 3.81 -7.45
N TYR A 130 -12.01 4.67 -6.73
CA TYR A 130 -13.35 4.38 -6.23
C TYR A 130 -14.35 4.07 -7.35
N ASN A 131 -15.34 3.24 -7.05
CA ASN A 131 -16.45 2.87 -7.94
C ASN A 131 -16.05 2.10 -9.22
N MET A 132 -14.82 1.64 -9.33
CA MET A 132 -14.34 0.85 -10.47
C MET A 132 -14.35 -0.66 -10.22
N LYS A 133 -14.74 -1.08 -9.01
CA LYS A 133 -14.78 -2.51 -8.60
C LYS A 133 -13.46 -3.27 -8.81
N LEU A 134 -12.33 -2.57 -8.66
CA LEU A 134 -11.00 -3.13 -8.86
C LEU A 134 -10.41 -3.76 -7.60
N THR A 135 -10.82 -3.30 -6.43
CA THR A 135 -10.27 -3.69 -5.12
C THR A 135 -10.42 -5.18 -4.85
N GLN A 136 -11.64 -5.70 -5.04
CA GLN A 136 -11.94 -7.11 -4.73
C GLN A 136 -11.21 -8.10 -5.64
N PRO A 137 -11.19 -7.95 -6.99
CA PRO A 137 -10.39 -8.82 -7.84
C PRO A 137 -8.88 -8.68 -7.61
N ALA A 138 -8.37 -7.49 -7.27
CA ALA A 138 -6.96 -7.30 -6.93
C ALA A 138 -6.60 -8.06 -5.65
N LEU A 139 -7.41 -7.94 -4.59
CA LEU A 139 -7.22 -8.67 -3.33
C LEU A 139 -7.20 -10.19 -3.56
N ALA A 140 -8.17 -10.72 -4.30
CA ALA A 140 -8.24 -12.14 -4.65
C ALA A 140 -7.03 -12.61 -5.49
N ASN A 141 -6.46 -11.75 -6.34
CA ASN A 141 -5.26 -12.09 -7.11
C ASN A 141 -4.01 -12.09 -6.24
N LEU A 142 -3.86 -11.15 -5.30
CA LEU A 142 -2.73 -11.16 -4.35
C LEU A 142 -2.68 -12.47 -3.57
N GLU A 143 -3.82 -12.92 -3.06
CA GLU A 143 -3.97 -14.20 -2.39
C GLU A 143 -3.61 -15.38 -3.31
N ARG A 144 -4.34 -15.52 -4.42
CA ARG A 144 -4.23 -16.68 -5.32
C ARG A 144 -2.85 -16.87 -5.91
N GLN A 145 -2.12 -15.79 -6.15
CA GLN A 145 -0.82 -15.80 -6.83
C GLN A 145 0.38 -15.85 -5.88
N GLY A 146 0.14 -15.90 -4.55
CA GLY A 146 1.22 -16.02 -3.58
C GLY A 146 2.01 -14.72 -3.34
N TRP A 147 1.36 -13.57 -3.46
CA TRP A 147 1.99 -12.28 -3.17
C TRP A 147 2.08 -11.97 -1.67
N LEU A 148 1.22 -12.58 -0.85
CA LEU A 148 1.10 -12.32 0.58
C LEU A 148 1.77 -13.42 1.41
N ALA A 149 2.50 -13.02 2.43
CA ALA A 149 3.03 -13.92 3.44
C ALA A 149 1.91 -14.35 4.41
N ASN A 150 2.07 -15.51 5.04
CA ASN A 150 1.20 -15.86 6.16
C ASN A 150 1.29 -14.77 7.25
N ASN A 151 0.18 -14.43 7.89
CA ASN A 151 0.05 -13.34 8.84
C ASN A 151 0.36 -11.94 8.25
N ALA A 152 0.18 -11.76 6.93
CA ALA A 152 0.37 -10.46 6.30
C ALA A 152 -0.75 -9.49 6.67
N LEU A 153 -0.38 -8.24 6.94
CA LEU A 153 -1.35 -7.14 7.06
C LEU A 153 -1.70 -6.60 5.68
N VAL A 154 -2.98 -6.54 5.39
CA VAL A 154 -3.48 -5.92 4.16
C VAL A 154 -4.35 -4.73 4.51
N VAL A 155 -3.94 -3.56 4.05
CA VAL A 155 -4.64 -2.28 4.27
C VAL A 155 -5.37 -1.91 2.99
N VAL A 156 -6.68 -1.85 3.06
CA VAL A 156 -7.54 -1.60 1.88
C VAL A 156 -8.28 -0.28 2.06
N GLU A 157 -8.10 0.64 1.11
CA GLU A 157 -8.85 1.89 1.04
C GLU A 157 -10.01 1.75 0.04
N ILE A 158 -11.22 2.08 0.48
CA ILE A 158 -12.44 2.04 -0.33
C ILE A 158 -13.32 3.25 -0.03
N ALA A 159 -14.35 3.49 -0.85
CA ALA A 159 -15.35 4.50 -0.54
C ALA A 159 -16.12 4.13 0.75
N ALA A 160 -16.48 5.12 1.57
CA ALA A 160 -17.10 4.89 2.89
C ALA A 160 -18.40 4.05 2.83
N LYS A 161 -19.12 4.10 1.70
CA LYS A 161 -20.35 3.33 1.47
C LYS A 161 -20.12 2.00 0.74
N GLU A 162 -18.89 1.70 0.35
CA GLU A 162 -18.55 0.46 -0.34
C GLU A 162 -18.40 -0.69 0.65
N ASN A 163 -18.87 -1.87 0.25
CA ASN A 163 -18.65 -3.11 1.00
C ASN A 163 -17.51 -3.90 0.36
N LEU A 164 -16.58 -4.34 1.18
CA LEU A 164 -15.49 -5.21 0.78
C LEU A 164 -15.85 -6.66 1.09
N SER A 165 -15.82 -7.52 0.06
CA SER A 165 -15.90 -8.97 0.25
C SER A 165 -14.54 -9.60 0.04
N PHE A 166 -14.20 -10.59 0.84
CA PHE A 166 -12.92 -11.31 0.81
C PHE A 166 -13.12 -12.77 1.19
N SER A 167 -12.13 -13.62 0.92
CA SER A 167 -12.14 -15.06 1.23
C SER A 167 -12.02 -15.31 2.74
N SER A 168 -12.25 -16.56 3.16
CA SER A 168 -12.08 -16.98 4.57
C SER A 168 -10.64 -16.91 5.06
N ASN A 169 -9.65 -16.76 4.16
CA ASN A 169 -8.24 -16.59 4.54
C ASN A 169 -7.93 -15.15 5.00
N PHE A 170 -8.89 -14.24 4.89
CA PHE A 170 -8.76 -12.90 5.47
C PHE A 170 -9.69 -12.75 6.68
N SER A 171 -9.20 -12.06 7.70
CA SER A 171 -10.00 -11.64 8.86
C SER A 171 -9.87 -10.13 9.06
N ALA A 172 -10.99 -9.46 9.30
CA ALA A 172 -10.97 -8.03 9.57
C ALA A 172 -10.46 -7.76 11.00
N LEU A 173 -9.39 -6.99 11.11
CA LEU A 173 -8.82 -6.57 12.39
C LEU A 173 -9.44 -5.27 12.88
N GLU A 174 -9.63 -4.30 11.97
CA GLU A 174 -10.06 -2.95 12.29
C GLU A 174 -10.67 -2.29 11.05
N GLU A 175 -11.63 -1.39 11.24
CA GLU A 175 -12.17 -0.50 10.22
C GLU A 175 -12.17 0.94 10.71
N ARG A 176 -11.77 1.88 9.87
CA ARG A 176 -11.79 3.32 10.17
C ARG A 176 -12.37 4.11 9.02
N THR A 177 -13.24 5.05 9.32
CA THR A 177 -13.84 5.95 8.33
C THR A 177 -13.27 7.37 8.48
N TYR A 178 -12.80 7.93 7.36
CA TYR A 178 -12.23 9.27 7.25
C TYR A 178 -12.97 10.06 6.17
N GLY A 179 -14.08 10.68 6.54
CA GLY A 179 -14.95 11.38 5.60
C GLY A 179 -15.49 10.44 4.52
N PRO A 180 -15.17 10.64 3.23
CA PRO A 180 -15.67 9.77 2.15
C PRO A 180 -14.90 8.44 1.99
N THR A 181 -13.85 8.23 2.79
CA THR A 181 -12.95 7.09 2.71
C THR A 181 -13.17 6.15 3.88
N LYS A 182 -13.20 4.85 3.63
CA LYS A 182 -13.10 3.79 4.64
C LYS A 182 -11.81 2.99 4.42
N VAL A 183 -11.10 2.74 5.50
CA VAL A 183 -9.89 1.91 5.52
C VAL A 183 -10.18 0.65 6.32
N VAL A 184 -9.94 -0.50 5.70
CA VAL A 184 -10.11 -1.82 6.29
C VAL A 184 -8.73 -2.44 6.47
N PHE A 185 -8.44 -2.90 7.68
CA PHE A 185 -7.22 -3.61 8.02
C PHE A 185 -7.55 -5.09 8.11
N LEU A 186 -6.93 -5.89 7.28
CA LEU A 186 -7.15 -7.33 7.21
C LEU A 186 -5.88 -8.07 7.61
N ASN A 187 -6.03 -9.16 8.37
CA ASN A 187 -5.01 -10.18 8.52
C ASN A 187 -5.22 -11.25 7.47
N TYR A 188 -4.14 -11.71 6.84
CA TYR A 188 -4.16 -12.82 5.88
C TYR A 188 -3.48 -14.03 6.50
N ASP A 189 -4.21 -15.13 6.63
CA ASP A 189 -3.74 -16.43 7.15
C ASP A 189 -3.99 -17.55 6.12
N THR A 190 -3.02 -18.48 5.98
CA THR A 190 -3.11 -19.66 5.10
C THR A 190 -3.06 -20.94 5.90
#